data_93f0188b99b06f616c20c0431324eeaa
#
_entry.id   93f0188b99b06f616c20c0431324eeaa
#
_cell.length_a   1.000
_cell.length_b   1.000
_cell.length_c   1.000
_cell.angle_alpha   90.00
_cell.angle_beta   90.00
_cell.angle_gamma   90.00
#
_symmetry.space_group_name_H-M   'P 1'
#
loop_
_entity.id
_entity.type
_entity.pdbx_description
1 polymer ?
#
loop_
_entity_poly.entity_id
_entity_poly.type
_entity_poly.pdbx_seq_one_letter_code
_entity_poly.pdbx_strand_id
1 'polypeptide(L)'
;MSVVVRRYTKALYELSDTQGVAEQVWEDLRQFGNIFVEMTDLLEMAKNPLISKRQAASALEIICQQADFHPLTTSFLKLLADKRRLRFVPEILKAFGRQIDKRLGLIRGDVESAKPLTRAHITQLEDVLSKKLQGRVQLRTAVNNKLLGGMVLRVGSYLMDSSLDTQLSMIQKRLKG
;
A
#
# COMPACT_ATOMS: atom_id res chain seq x y z
N MET A 1 -6.21 -5.68 11.22
CA MET A 1 -5.85 -4.24 11.31
C MET A 1 -6.06 -3.77 12.73
N SER A 2 -5.04 -3.17 13.36
CA SER A 2 -5.12 -2.66 14.74
C SER A 2 -6.19 -1.58 14.86
N VAL A 3 -6.92 -1.55 15.99
CA VAL A 3 -7.92 -0.49 16.31
C VAL A 3 -7.28 0.89 16.26
N VAL A 4 -6.01 0.97 16.69
CA VAL A 4 -5.22 2.21 16.66
C VAL A 4 -5.04 2.69 15.21
N VAL A 5 -4.56 1.82 14.32
CA VAL A 5 -4.34 2.14 12.90
C VAL A 5 -5.63 2.64 12.26
N ARG A 6 -6.74 1.92 12.47
CA ARG A 6 -8.05 2.32 11.91
C ARG A 6 -8.49 3.71 12.35
N ARG A 7 -8.34 4.03 13.65
CA ARG A 7 -8.73 5.33 14.21
C ARG A 7 -7.89 6.48 13.65
N TYR A 8 -6.56 6.32 13.61
CA TYR A 8 -5.68 7.35 13.09
C TYR A 8 -5.84 7.56 11.58
N THR A 9 -5.94 6.47 10.82
CA THR A 9 -6.18 6.55 9.39
C THR A 9 -7.51 7.24 9.07
N LYS A 10 -8.58 6.88 9.79
CA LYS A 10 -9.90 7.48 9.57
C LYS A 10 -9.87 8.97 9.87
N ALA A 11 -9.33 9.38 11.02
CA ALA A 11 -9.25 10.79 11.41
C ALA A 11 -8.43 11.63 10.41
N LEU A 12 -7.27 11.12 9.99
CA LEU A 12 -6.44 11.83 9.02
C LEU A 12 -7.15 11.95 7.66
N TYR A 13 -7.80 10.86 7.22
CA TYR A 13 -8.52 10.87 5.95
C TYR A 13 -9.69 11.88 5.97
N GLU A 14 -10.51 11.87 7.02
CA GLU A 14 -11.64 12.79 7.15
C GLU A 14 -11.19 14.26 7.16
N LEU A 15 -10.12 14.57 7.90
CA LEU A 15 -9.55 15.93 7.92
C LEU A 15 -8.98 16.34 6.56
N SER A 16 -8.20 15.47 5.92
CA SER A 16 -7.60 15.76 4.62
C SER A 16 -8.64 15.88 3.51
N ASP A 17 -9.71 15.10 3.58
CA ASP A 17 -10.83 15.15 2.63
C ASP A 17 -11.65 16.44 2.80
N THR A 18 -11.94 16.84 4.02
CA THR A 18 -12.62 18.10 4.34
C THR A 18 -11.84 19.32 3.86
N GLN A 19 -10.50 19.28 3.94
CA GLN A 19 -9.63 20.35 3.47
C GLN A 19 -9.30 20.27 1.97
N GLY A 20 -9.74 19.22 1.27
CA GLY A 20 -9.44 19.02 -0.15
C GLY A 20 -7.99 18.66 -0.46
N VAL A 21 -7.20 18.26 0.55
CA VAL A 21 -5.74 18.00 0.43
C VAL A 21 -5.40 16.51 0.54
N ALA A 22 -6.37 15.61 0.42
CA ALA A 22 -6.17 14.17 0.66
C ALA A 22 -5.12 13.55 -0.26
N GLU A 23 -5.01 13.99 -1.50
CA GLU A 23 -4.02 13.48 -2.46
C GLU A 23 -2.61 13.97 -2.11
N GLN A 24 -2.46 15.23 -1.69
CA GLN A 24 -1.18 15.78 -1.25
C GLN A 24 -0.71 15.09 0.03
N VAL A 25 -1.59 14.95 1.02
CA VAL A 25 -1.29 14.19 2.26
C VAL A 25 -0.89 12.74 1.94
N TRP A 26 -1.51 12.12 0.95
CA TRP A 26 -1.12 10.77 0.51
C TRP A 26 0.28 10.74 -0.08
N GLU A 27 0.62 11.70 -0.92
CA GLU A 27 1.97 11.79 -1.52
C GLU A 27 3.04 12.02 -0.46
N ASP A 28 2.81 12.96 0.46
CA ASP A 28 3.70 13.23 1.61
C ASP A 28 3.92 11.97 2.44
N LEU A 29 2.83 11.29 2.79
CA LEU A 29 2.90 10.04 3.57
C LEU A 29 3.68 8.96 2.84
N ARG A 30 3.51 8.83 1.52
CA ARG A 30 4.24 7.86 0.69
C ARG A 30 5.73 8.16 0.69
N GLN A 31 6.10 9.43 0.51
CA GLN A 31 7.49 9.89 0.56
C GLN A 31 8.09 9.66 1.96
N PHE A 32 7.35 10.01 3.01
CA PHE A 32 7.76 9.73 4.39
C PHE A 32 7.95 8.23 4.64
N GLY A 33 7.10 7.39 4.09
CA GLY A 33 7.20 5.94 4.18
C GLY A 33 8.50 5.38 3.60
N ASN A 34 8.96 5.94 2.48
CA ASN A 34 10.25 5.58 1.87
C ASN A 34 11.41 6.01 2.79
N ILE A 35 11.41 7.26 3.24
CA ILE A 35 12.40 7.78 4.21
C ILE A 35 12.42 6.91 5.47
N PHE A 36 11.27 6.54 5.98
CA PHE A 36 11.12 5.74 7.20
C PHE A 36 11.73 4.34 7.07
N VAL A 37 11.71 3.74 5.88
CA VAL A 37 12.30 2.42 5.61
C VAL A 37 13.81 2.53 5.37
N GLU A 38 14.27 3.60 4.71
CA GLU A 38 15.68 3.81 4.36
C GLU A 38 16.52 4.27 5.57
N MET A 39 15.94 5.06 6.48
CA MET A 39 16.65 5.58 7.65
C MET A 39 16.49 4.65 8.85
N THR A 40 17.54 3.86 9.14
CA THR A 40 17.59 2.96 10.30
C THR A 40 17.34 3.70 11.61
N ASP A 41 17.86 4.93 11.73
CA ASP A 41 17.71 5.78 12.92
C ASP A 41 16.23 6.12 13.22
N LEU A 42 15.41 6.34 12.19
CA LEU A 42 13.97 6.56 12.35
C LEU A 42 13.24 5.28 12.81
N LEU A 43 13.65 4.13 12.30
CA LEU A 43 13.13 2.84 12.74
C LEU A 43 13.48 2.55 14.20
N GLU A 44 14.70 2.84 14.58
CA GLU A 44 15.15 2.71 15.98
C GLU A 44 14.41 3.70 16.88
N MET A 45 14.28 4.95 16.47
CA MET A 45 13.51 5.96 17.18
C MET A 45 12.05 5.53 17.40
N ALA A 46 11.45 4.87 16.42
CA ALA A 46 10.08 4.38 16.54
C ALA A 46 9.93 3.20 17.51
N LYS A 47 11.00 2.45 17.75
CA LYS A 47 11.03 1.25 18.60
C LYS A 47 11.61 1.51 20.00
N ASN A 48 12.56 2.43 20.12
CA ASN A 48 13.32 2.66 21.35
C ASN A 48 12.54 3.58 22.32
N PRO A 49 12.12 3.08 23.48
CA PRO A 49 11.42 3.88 24.49
C PRO A 49 12.30 4.92 25.19
N LEU A 50 13.63 4.81 25.09
CA LEU A 50 14.58 5.71 25.73
C LEU A 50 14.69 7.07 25.02
N ILE A 51 14.33 7.13 23.71
CA ILE A 51 14.33 8.39 22.97
C ILE A 51 13.19 9.27 23.47
N SER A 52 13.52 10.51 23.83
CA SER A 52 12.51 11.43 24.34
C SER A 52 11.52 11.83 23.23
N LYS A 53 10.27 12.07 23.61
CA LYS A 53 9.23 12.55 22.67
C LYS A 53 9.65 13.83 21.96
N ARG A 54 10.36 14.69 22.67
CA ARG A 54 10.82 15.98 22.16
C ARG A 54 11.87 15.82 21.06
N GLN A 55 12.84 14.92 21.27
CA GLN A 55 13.84 14.59 20.25
C GLN A 55 13.19 14.00 19.00
N ALA A 56 12.27 13.06 19.18
CA ALA A 56 11.52 12.46 18.08
C ALA A 56 10.70 13.50 17.29
N ALA A 57 10.02 14.42 17.98
CA ALA A 57 9.25 15.47 17.35
C ALA A 57 10.13 16.47 16.58
N SER A 58 11.28 16.86 17.15
CA SER A 58 12.22 17.76 16.48
C SER A 58 12.85 17.13 15.24
N ALA A 59 13.24 15.86 15.31
CA ALA A 59 13.77 15.14 14.15
C ALA A 59 12.75 15.06 13.01
N LEU A 60 11.50 14.73 13.33
CA LEU A 60 10.41 14.71 12.35
C LEU A 60 10.13 16.08 11.75
N GLU A 61 10.23 17.15 12.55
CA GLU A 61 10.03 18.50 12.06
C GLU A 61 11.05 18.88 10.99
N ILE A 62 12.32 18.56 11.21
CA ILE A 62 13.40 18.80 10.25
C ILE A 62 13.13 18.04 8.95
N ILE A 63 12.77 16.75 9.05
CA ILE A 63 12.46 15.92 7.88
C ILE A 63 11.27 16.48 7.11
N CYS A 64 10.18 16.84 7.80
CA CYS A 64 8.99 17.40 7.17
C CYS A 64 9.26 18.76 6.50
N GLN A 65 10.11 19.60 7.10
CA GLN A 65 10.51 20.89 6.50
C GLN A 65 11.37 20.68 5.25
N GLN A 66 12.36 19.77 5.31
CA GLN A 66 13.22 19.48 4.15
C GLN A 66 12.46 18.87 2.98
N ALA A 67 11.43 18.10 3.26
CA ALA A 67 10.59 17.44 2.25
C ALA A 67 9.39 18.30 1.82
N ASP A 68 9.21 19.49 2.37
CA ASP A 68 8.10 20.44 2.11
C ASP A 68 6.72 19.79 2.28
N PHE A 69 6.55 19.02 3.36
CA PHE A 69 5.28 18.33 3.63
C PHE A 69 4.19 19.32 4.06
N HIS A 70 2.97 18.99 3.66
CA HIS A 70 1.80 19.77 4.07
C HIS A 70 1.69 19.86 5.60
N PRO A 71 1.24 21.01 6.17
CA PRO A 71 1.14 21.22 7.63
C PRO A 71 0.30 20.15 8.35
N LEU A 72 -0.74 19.63 7.70
CA LEU A 72 -1.56 18.53 8.23
C LEU A 72 -0.75 17.24 8.39
N THR A 73 0.07 16.88 7.39
CA THR A 73 0.96 15.71 7.43
C THR A 73 1.99 15.85 8.55
N THR A 74 2.62 17.01 8.63
CA THR A 74 3.60 17.32 9.69
C THR A 74 2.98 17.20 11.08
N SER A 75 1.82 17.81 11.29
CA SER A 75 1.09 17.75 12.57
C SER A 75 0.69 16.32 12.94
N PHE A 76 0.28 15.53 11.95
CA PHE A 76 -0.06 14.13 12.14
C PHE A 76 1.15 13.27 12.55
N LEU A 77 2.30 13.44 11.88
CA LEU A 77 3.53 12.72 12.22
C LEU A 77 4.04 13.09 13.61
N LYS A 78 4.00 14.37 13.99
CA LYS A 78 4.30 14.84 15.35
C LYS A 78 3.37 14.21 16.39
N LEU A 79 2.09 14.13 16.10
CA LEU A 79 1.10 13.45 16.98
C LEU A 79 1.44 11.97 17.18
N LEU A 80 1.84 11.27 16.12
CA LEU A 80 2.27 9.86 16.22
C LEU A 80 3.53 9.71 17.09
N ALA A 81 4.48 10.64 16.98
CA ALA A 81 5.68 10.66 17.83
C ALA A 81 5.31 10.89 19.30
N ASP A 82 4.50 11.92 19.61
CA ASP A 82 4.05 12.22 20.97
C ASP A 82 3.35 11.03 21.63
N LYS A 83 2.52 10.33 20.88
CA LYS A 83 1.80 9.13 21.36
C LYS A 83 2.62 7.85 21.27
N ARG A 84 3.90 7.91 20.89
CA ARG A 84 4.81 6.74 20.70
C ARG A 84 4.20 5.70 19.74
N ARG A 85 3.63 6.17 18.63
CA ARG A 85 2.91 5.35 17.64
C ARG A 85 3.53 5.36 16.26
N LEU A 86 4.76 5.88 16.11
CA LEU A 86 5.50 5.88 14.84
C LEU A 86 5.67 4.48 14.25
N ARG A 87 5.79 3.45 15.10
CA ARG A 87 5.86 2.05 14.64
C ARG A 87 4.68 1.60 13.78
N PHE A 88 3.54 2.29 13.87
CA PHE A 88 2.36 1.97 13.08
C PHE A 88 2.30 2.71 11.73
N VAL A 89 3.28 3.54 11.43
CA VAL A 89 3.35 4.30 10.15
C VAL A 89 3.19 3.39 8.94
N PRO A 90 3.89 2.25 8.78
CA PRO A 90 3.72 1.39 7.61
C PRO A 90 2.30 0.84 7.45
N GLU A 91 1.63 0.53 8.56
CA GLU A 91 0.25 0.06 8.53
C GLU A 91 -0.74 1.18 8.22
N ILE A 92 -0.50 2.39 8.76
CA ILE A 92 -1.32 3.58 8.49
C ILE A 92 -1.21 3.96 7.02
N LEU A 93 -0.01 3.95 6.44
CA LEU A 93 0.21 4.17 5.01
C LEU A 93 -0.62 3.23 4.15
N LYS A 94 -0.53 1.92 4.42
CA LYS A 94 -1.31 0.92 3.70
C LYS A 94 -2.82 1.14 3.84
N ALA A 95 -3.27 1.56 5.00
CA ALA A 95 -4.68 1.80 5.27
C ALA A 95 -5.18 3.09 4.62
N PHE A 96 -4.39 4.17 4.66
CA PHE A 96 -4.71 5.45 4.04
C PHE A 96 -4.74 5.33 2.51
N GLY A 97 -3.75 4.66 1.92
CA GLY A 97 -3.73 4.39 0.48
C GLY A 97 -4.99 3.66 -0.01
N ARG A 98 -5.50 2.70 0.77
CA ARG A 98 -6.78 2.03 0.46
C ARG A 98 -7.99 2.98 0.49
N GLN A 99 -7.98 4.00 1.35
CA GLN A 99 -9.06 5.01 1.36
C GLN A 99 -8.98 5.91 0.11
N ILE A 100 -7.78 6.33 -0.27
CA ILE A 100 -7.56 7.08 -1.50
C ILE A 100 -7.96 6.27 -2.73
N ASP A 101 -7.51 4.99 -2.82
CA ASP A 101 -7.87 4.10 -3.91
C ASP A 101 -9.41 3.96 -4.03
N LYS A 102 -10.09 3.79 -2.89
CA LYS A 102 -11.56 3.70 -2.85
C LYS A 102 -12.23 4.99 -3.33
N ARG A 103 -11.71 6.15 -2.92
CA ARG A 103 -12.20 7.46 -3.38
C ARG A 103 -12.06 7.64 -4.88
N LEU A 104 -10.92 7.22 -5.43
CA LEU A 104 -10.63 7.32 -6.87
C LEU A 104 -11.27 6.20 -7.70
N GLY A 105 -12.02 5.29 -7.09
CA GLY A 105 -12.56 4.11 -7.76
C GLY A 105 -11.46 3.19 -8.30
N LEU A 106 -10.26 3.26 -7.71
CA LEU A 106 -9.10 2.51 -8.15
C LEU A 106 -9.05 1.14 -7.46
N ILE A 107 -8.97 0.09 -8.26
CA ILE A 107 -8.85 -1.29 -7.79
C ILE A 107 -7.43 -1.75 -8.12
N ARG A 108 -6.59 -1.93 -7.09
CA ARG A 108 -5.24 -2.47 -7.29
C ARG A 108 -5.27 -3.98 -7.32
N GLY A 109 -4.50 -4.55 -8.24
CA GLY A 109 -4.30 -5.99 -8.35
C GLY A 109 -2.83 -6.34 -8.53
N ASP A 110 -2.50 -7.60 -8.22
CA ASP A 110 -1.17 -8.16 -8.42
C ASP A 110 -1.28 -9.33 -9.42
N VAL A 111 -0.37 -9.35 -10.40
CA VAL A 111 -0.24 -10.43 -11.39
C VAL A 111 1.14 -11.04 -11.24
N GLU A 112 1.18 -12.32 -10.92
CA GLU A 112 2.39 -13.12 -10.97
C GLU A 112 2.35 -13.99 -12.23
N SER A 113 3.39 -13.91 -13.07
CA SER A 113 3.47 -14.67 -14.31
C SER A 113 4.81 -15.41 -14.42
N ALA A 114 4.81 -16.55 -15.12
CA ALA A 114 6.03 -17.33 -15.37
C ALA A 114 7.02 -16.60 -16.29
N LYS A 115 6.54 -15.66 -17.12
CA LYS A 115 7.35 -14.84 -18.04
C LYS A 115 6.94 -13.38 -17.92
N PRO A 116 7.84 -12.41 -18.22
CA PRO A 116 7.49 -11.01 -18.23
C PRO A 116 6.30 -10.72 -19.13
N LEU A 117 5.29 -10.00 -18.60
CA LEU A 117 4.15 -9.56 -19.39
C LEU A 117 4.52 -8.31 -20.19
N THR A 118 4.09 -8.25 -21.44
CA THR A 118 4.23 -7.03 -22.25
C THR A 118 3.24 -5.96 -21.79
N ARG A 119 3.55 -4.69 -22.07
CA ARG A 119 2.68 -3.58 -21.70
C ARG A 119 1.28 -3.71 -22.35
N ALA A 120 1.22 -4.23 -23.58
CA ALA A 120 -0.04 -4.51 -24.26
C ALA A 120 -0.90 -5.55 -23.51
N HIS A 121 -0.29 -6.62 -23.02
CA HIS A 121 -1.00 -7.64 -22.23
C HIS A 121 -1.54 -7.08 -20.91
N ILE A 122 -0.73 -6.22 -20.24
CA ILE A 122 -1.16 -5.59 -18.99
C ILE A 122 -2.35 -4.69 -19.23
N THR A 123 -2.30 -3.82 -20.24
CA THR A 123 -3.40 -2.91 -20.60
C THR A 123 -4.68 -3.68 -20.94
N GLN A 124 -4.57 -4.75 -21.74
CA GLN A 124 -5.74 -5.59 -22.05
C GLN A 124 -6.37 -6.22 -20.79
N LEU A 125 -5.53 -6.71 -19.87
CA LEU A 125 -6.01 -7.28 -18.60
C LEU A 125 -6.69 -6.21 -17.75
N GLU A 126 -6.10 -5.02 -17.63
CA GLU A 126 -6.68 -3.89 -16.90
C GLU A 126 -8.03 -3.46 -17.48
N ASP A 127 -8.16 -3.40 -18.81
CA ASP A 127 -9.40 -3.04 -19.49
C ASP A 127 -10.53 -4.06 -19.26
N VAL A 128 -10.22 -5.35 -19.40
CA VAL A 128 -11.17 -6.43 -19.18
C VAL A 128 -11.64 -6.45 -17.72
N LEU A 129 -10.70 -6.32 -16.78
CA LEU A 129 -11.01 -6.29 -15.36
C LEU A 129 -11.77 -5.05 -14.96
N SER A 130 -11.43 -3.89 -15.52
CA SER A 130 -12.11 -2.62 -15.25
C SER A 130 -13.58 -2.68 -15.66
N LYS A 131 -13.89 -3.28 -16.81
CA LYS A 131 -15.26 -3.52 -17.26
C LYS A 131 -16.01 -4.48 -16.33
N LYS A 132 -15.35 -5.55 -15.90
CA LYS A 132 -15.96 -6.59 -15.05
C LYS A 132 -16.21 -6.10 -13.62
N LEU A 133 -15.29 -5.29 -13.07
CA LEU A 133 -15.33 -4.83 -11.70
C LEU A 133 -15.95 -3.43 -11.53
N GLN A 134 -16.37 -2.81 -12.64
CA GLN A 134 -16.98 -1.47 -12.67
C GLN A 134 -16.12 -0.42 -11.94
N GLY A 135 -14.79 -0.50 -12.10
CA GLY A 135 -13.82 0.40 -11.49
C GLY A 135 -12.51 0.41 -12.26
N ARG A 136 -11.70 1.43 -12.07
CA ARG A 136 -10.39 1.53 -12.73
C ARG A 136 -9.42 0.53 -12.10
N VAL A 137 -9.02 -0.49 -12.85
CA VAL A 137 -8.04 -1.49 -12.40
C VAL A 137 -6.63 -1.04 -12.74
N GLN A 138 -5.71 -1.20 -11.79
CA GLN A 138 -4.29 -1.02 -11.99
C GLN A 138 -3.54 -2.26 -11.48
N LEU A 139 -2.76 -2.88 -12.36
CA LEU A 139 -2.07 -4.13 -12.08
C LEU A 139 -0.57 -3.88 -11.82
N ARG A 140 -0.07 -4.49 -10.74
CA ARG A 140 1.37 -4.69 -10.55
C ARG A 140 1.73 -6.07 -11.07
N THR A 141 2.82 -6.15 -11.82
CA THR A 141 3.29 -7.40 -12.39
C THR A 141 4.58 -7.84 -11.73
N ALA A 142 4.69 -9.10 -11.42
CA ALA A 142 5.90 -9.73 -10.92
C ALA A 142 6.15 -11.03 -11.70
N VAL A 143 7.42 -11.34 -11.96
CA VAL A 143 7.82 -12.61 -12.54
C VAL A 143 8.07 -13.59 -11.40
N ASN A 144 7.37 -14.73 -11.45
CA ASN A 144 7.52 -15.80 -10.47
C ASN A 144 8.07 -17.06 -11.18
N ASN A 145 9.38 -17.27 -11.03
CA ASN A 145 10.10 -18.38 -11.66
C ASN A 145 9.69 -19.78 -11.11
N LYS A 146 8.85 -19.82 -10.05
CA LYS A 146 8.32 -21.08 -9.53
C LYS A 146 7.13 -21.58 -10.32
N LEU A 147 6.49 -20.71 -11.12
CA LEU A 147 5.41 -21.09 -11.99
C LEU A 147 5.96 -21.81 -13.23
N LEU A 148 5.53 -23.02 -13.52
CA LEU A 148 5.86 -23.75 -14.75
C LEU A 148 5.35 -23.02 -16.01
N GLY A 149 4.26 -22.27 -15.88
CA GLY A 149 3.65 -21.49 -16.94
C GLY A 149 2.32 -20.88 -16.48
N GLY A 150 1.78 -19.96 -17.29
CA GLY A 150 0.54 -19.24 -16.97
C GLY A 150 0.75 -18.07 -16.03
N MET A 151 -0.31 -17.65 -15.32
CA MET A 151 -0.33 -16.51 -14.39
C MET A 151 -1.30 -16.72 -13.25
N VAL A 152 -1.00 -16.05 -12.14
CA VAL A 152 -1.90 -15.91 -10.99
C VAL A 152 -2.25 -14.42 -10.85
N LEU A 153 -3.53 -14.11 -10.86
CA LEU A 153 -4.08 -12.76 -10.76
C LEU A 153 -4.84 -12.62 -9.44
N ARG A 154 -4.53 -11.58 -8.68
CA ARG A 154 -5.23 -11.21 -7.45
C ARG A 154 -5.71 -9.78 -7.55
N VAL A 155 -7.04 -9.57 -7.54
CA VAL A 155 -7.63 -8.22 -7.63
C VAL A 155 -8.76 -8.11 -6.61
N GLY A 156 -8.54 -7.35 -5.56
CA GLY A 156 -9.47 -7.27 -4.44
C GLY A 156 -9.73 -8.64 -3.81
N SER A 157 -10.97 -9.13 -3.88
CA SER A 157 -11.36 -10.47 -3.42
C SER A 157 -11.29 -11.54 -4.53
N TYR A 158 -11.02 -11.16 -5.77
CA TYR A 158 -10.88 -12.08 -6.88
C TYR A 158 -9.49 -12.69 -6.94
N LEU A 159 -9.43 -14.00 -6.96
CA LEU A 159 -8.23 -14.78 -7.24
C LEU A 159 -8.51 -15.61 -8.49
N MET A 160 -7.72 -15.42 -9.54
CA MET A 160 -7.72 -16.23 -10.73
C MET A 160 -6.34 -16.87 -10.87
N ASP A 161 -6.30 -18.18 -10.79
CA ASP A 161 -5.11 -18.99 -10.98
C ASP A 161 -5.24 -19.77 -12.28
N SER A 162 -4.49 -19.34 -13.29
CA SER A 162 -4.39 -19.96 -14.61
C SER A 162 -3.01 -20.61 -14.80
N SER A 163 -2.33 -20.96 -13.72
CA SER A 163 -1.04 -21.64 -13.79
C SER A 163 -1.16 -23.05 -14.34
N LEU A 164 -0.13 -23.52 -15.03
CA LEU A 164 -0.06 -24.89 -15.52
C LEU A 164 -0.13 -25.91 -14.39
N ASP A 165 0.44 -25.59 -13.24
CA ASP A 165 0.41 -26.44 -12.04
C ASP A 165 -1.03 -26.71 -11.58
N THR A 166 -1.84 -25.65 -11.54
CA THR A 166 -3.26 -25.76 -11.17
C THR A 166 -4.06 -26.53 -12.24
N GLN A 167 -3.80 -26.27 -13.53
CA GLN A 167 -4.47 -27.00 -14.62
C GLN A 167 -4.10 -28.50 -14.62
N LEU A 168 -2.82 -28.82 -14.43
CA LEU A 168 -2.36 -30.21 -14.31
C LEU A 168 -2.97 -30.91 -13.09
N SER A 169 -3.04 -30.23 -11.96
CA SER A 169 -3.66 -30.77 -10.75
C SER A 169 -5.15 -31.03 -10.92
N MET A 170 -5.87 -30.18 -11.66
CA MET A 170 -7.27 -30.39 -11.98
C MET A 170 -7.47 -31.60 -12.90
N ILE A 171 -6.60 -31.79 -13.92
CA ILE A 171 -6.62 -32.93 -14.81
C ILE A 171 -6.35 -34.23 -14.03
N GLN A 172 -5.31 -34.22 -13.15
CA GLN A 172 -5.02 -35.40 -12.32
C GLN A 172 -6.19 -35.80 -11.42
N LYS A 173 -6.87 -34.81 -10.82
CA LYS A 173 -8.06 -35.08 -9.99
C LYS A 173 -9.21 -35.70 -10.81
N ARG A 174 -9.41 -35.22 -12.04
CA ARG A 174 -10.46 -35.76 -12.93
C ARG A 174 -10.15 -37.18 -13.44
N LEU A 175 -8.86 -37.54 -13.52
CA LEU A 175 -8.44 -38.88 -13.95
C LEU A 175 -8.44 -39.91 -12.81
N LYS A 176 -8.41 -39.45 -11.56
CA LYS A 176 -8.40 -40.32 -10.37
C LYS A 176 -9.77 -40.54 -9.73
N GLY A 177 -10.77 -39.75 -10.10
CA GLY A 177 -12.16 -39.89 -9.62
C GLY A 177 -13.04 -40.40 -10.69
#